data_c3b8f8036562f2a1b247863360c022a0
#
_entry.id   c3b8f8036562f2a1b247863360c022a0
#
_cell.length_a   1.000
_cell.length_b   1.000
_cell.length_c   1.000
_cell.angle_alpha   90.00
_cell.angle_beta   90.00
_cell.angle_gamma   90.00
#
_symmetry.space_group_name_H-M   'P 1'
#
loop_
_entity.id
_entity.type
_entity.pdbx_description
1 polymer ?
#
loop_
_entity_poly.entity_id
_entity_poly.type
_entity_poly.pdbx_seq_one_letter_code
_entity_poly.pdbx_strand_id
1 'polypeptide(L)'
;NIVDNVRAVAHELLEHDGLEVRISVPGGEEMAKKTLNARLGILGGISILGTTGIVRPYSTAAFRASVVQAIDVAARQGQRHVVFTTGGRSEKFAMGQLPQLDEACFVQMGDFVKAAFQTAIKRGMTEITIGAMAGKLTKMSQGLAVTHAWKAEIDRDLLAQCAQEVGAAPDLVEEIRNAETSRFAAERLAAIGLA
;
A
#
# COMPACT_ATOMS: atom_id res chain seq x y z
N ASN A 1 18.08 -9.84 -19.55
CA ASN A 1 19.33 -9.44 -18.90
C ASN A 1 20.22 -10.64 -18.56
N ILE A 2 19.80 -11.61 -17.71
CA ILE A 2 20.63 -12.79 -17.38
C ILE A 2 20.99 -13.56 -18.65
N VAL A 3 20.02 -13.88 -19.47
CA VAL A 3 20.22 -14.59 -20.75
C VAL A 3 21.13 -13.80 -21.67
N ASP A 4 20.96 -12.49 -21.79
CA ASP A 4 21.77 -11.64 -22.67
C ASP A 4 23.22 -11.53 -22.17
N ASN A 5 23.42 -11.42 -20.86
CA ASN A 5 24.74 -11.44 -20.25
C ASN A 5 25.45 -12.80 -20.45
N VAL A 6 24.73 -13.90 -20.26
CA VAL A 6 25.26 -15.25 -20.50
C VAL A 6 25.65 -15.41 -21.97
N ARG A 7 24.80 -14.99 -22.90
CA ARG A 7 25.12 -15.01 -24.34
C ARG A 7 26.34 -14.19 -24.68
N ALA A 8 26.46 -12.98 -24.09
CA ALA A 8 27.59 -12.11 -24.35
C ALA A 8 28.94 -12.69 -23.86
N VAL A 9 28.93 -13.45 -22.76
CA VAL A 9 30.15 -14.03 -22.17
C VAL A 9 30.48 -15.40 -22.72
N ALA A 10 29.47 -16.17 -23.11
CA ALA A 10 29.60 -17.59 -23.48
C ALA A 10 29.19 -17.86 -24.94
N HIS A 11 29.24 -16.86 -25.82
CA HIS A 11 28.77 -17.01 -27.19
C HIS A 11 29.49 -18.15 -27.96
N GLU A 12 30.80 -18.29 -27.74
CA GLU A 12 31.59 -19.36 -28.39
C GLU A 12 31.12 -20.77 -27.96
N LEU A 13 30.75 -20.94 -26.68
CA LEU A 13 30.23 -22.22 -26.16
C LEU A 13 28.82 -22.49 -26.67
N LEU A 14 27.99 -21.42 -26.81
CA LEU A 14 26.59 -21.56 -27.25
C LEU A 14 26.41 -21.86 -28.73
N GLU A 15 27.45 -21.74 -29.55
CA GLU A 15 27.41 -22.15 -30.96
C GLU A 15 27.37 -23.68 -31.15
N HIS A 16 27.91 -24.42 -30.18
CA HIS A 16 28.10 -25.87 -30.29
C HIS A 16 27.44 -26.66 -29.15
N ASP A 17 27.31 -26.05 -27.96
CA ASP A 17 26.85 -26.71 -26.75
C ASP A 17 25.73 -25.94 -26.07
N GLY A 18 24.94 -26.60 -25.24
CA GLY A 18 23.98 -25.98 -24.35
C GLY A 18 24.65 -25.50 -23.07
N LEU A 19 24.05 -24.51 -22.43
CA LEU A 19 24.50 -23.97 -21.13
C LEU A 19 23.35 -23.98 -20.13
N GLU A 20 23.56 -24.59 -18.97
CA GLU A 20 22.65 -24.47 -17.83
C GLU A 20 23.22 -23.45 -16.82
N VAL A 21 22.43 -22.45 -16.47
CA VAL A 21 22.78 -21.47 -15.46
C VAL A 21 21.85 -21.59 -14.28
N ARG A 22 22.41 -21.94 -13.11
CA ARG A 22 21.67 -21.99 -11.84
C ARG A 22 22.05 -20.80 -10.96
N ILE A 23 21.05 -19.99 -10.63
CA ILE A 23 21.21 -18.85 -9.72
C ILE A 23 20.57 -19.23 -8.38
N SER A 24 21.32 -19.09 -7.30
CA SER A 24 20.83 -19.34 -5.95
C SER A 24 21.21 -18.23 -5.01
N VAL A 25 20.35 -17.98 -4.02
CA VAL A 25 20.61 -17.03 -2.94
C VAL A 25 20.49 -17.78 -1.63
N PRO A 26 21.63 -18.09 -0.96
CA PRO A 26 21.60 -18.75 0.34
C PRO A 26 20.76 -17.94 1.34
N GLY A 27 19.81 -18.61 2.02
CA GLY A 27 18.91 -17.98 2.96
C GLY A 27 17.83 -17.09 2.31
N GLY A 28 17.66 -17.13 0.98
CA GLY A 28 16.69 -16.30 0.24
C GLY A 28 15.25 -16.50 0.70
N GLU A 29 14.85 -17.70 1.06
CA GLU A 29 13.49 -17.99 1.57
C GLU A 29 13.23 -17.28 2.91
N GLU A 30 14.20 -17.30 3.83
CA GLU A 30 14.07 -16.63 5.12
C GLU A 30 14.07 -15.09 4.96
N MET A 31 14.86 -14.59 4.02
CA MET A 31 14.88 -13.17 3.67
C MET A 31 13.53 -12.75 3.07
N ALA A 32 12.93 -13.57 2.24
CA ALA A 32 11.64 -13.31 1.58
C ALA A 32 10.50 -13.12 2.59
N LYS A 33 10.51 -13.82 3.72
CA LYS A 33 9.52 -13.67 4.81
C LYS A 33 9.44 -12.26 5.38
N LYS A 34 10.51 -11.46 5.24
CA LYS A 34 10.59 -10.06 5.69
C LYS A 34 10.18 -9.06 4.60
N THR A 35 9.72 -9.55 3.46
CA THR A 35 9.32 -8.75 2.30
C THR A 35 7.84 -8.92 1.97
N LEU A 36 7.34 -8.14 1.02
CA LEU A 36 5.97 -8.30 0.49
C LEU A 36 5.88 -9.40 -0.59
N ASN A 37 6.93 -10.17 -0.83
CA ASN A 37 7.00 -11.10 -1.97
C ASN A 37 5.84 -12.09 -2.02
N ALA A 38 5.52 -12.75 -0.91
CA ALA A 38 4.43 -13.71 -0.87
C ALA A 38 3.08 -13.08 -1.25
N ARG A 39 2.82 -11.87 -0.78
CA ARG A 39 1.61 -11.09 -1.12
C ARG A 39 1.58 -10.62 -2.57
N LEU A 40 2.74 -10.56 -3.22
CA LEU A 40 2.88 -10.23 -4.64
C LEU A 40 2.91 -11.48 -5.52
N GLY A 41 2.66 -12.66 -4.96
CA GLY A 41 2.69 -13.94 -5.68
C GLY A 41 4.08 -14.45 -5.98
N ILE A 42 5.12 -13.95 -5.32
CA ILE A 42 6.51 -14.40 -5.45
C ILE A 42 6.79 -15.39 -4.32
N LEU A 43 6.81 -16.68 -4.65
CA LEU A 43 6.94 -17.77 -3.67
C LEU A 43 8.32 -18.41 -3.74
N GLY A 44 8.78 -18.98 -2.62
CA GLY A 44 9.99 -19.79 -2.52
C GLY A 44 11.31 -19.03 -2.55
N GLY A 45 11.29 -17.69 -2.44
CA GLY A 45 12.54 -16.92 -2.39
C GLY A 45 12.34 -15.42 -2.57
N ILE A 46 13.43 -14.72 -2.84
CA ILE A 46 13.44 -13.28 -3.09
C ILE A 46 13.26 -12.93 -4.57
N SER A 47 12.76 -11.73 -4.84
CA SER A 47 12.80 -11.16 -6.19
C SER A 47 14.23 -10.84 -6.60
N ILE A 48 14.60 -11.26 -7.79
CA ILE A 48 15.83 -10.83 -8.46
C ILE A 48 15.49 -9.65 -9.36
N LEU A 49 16.40 -8.69 -9.48
CA LEU A 49 16.24 -7.56 -10.38
C LEU A 49 15.98 -8.01 -11.82
N GLY A 50 15.04 -7.32 -12.46
CA GLY A 50 14.56 -7.67 -13.79
C GLY A 50 15.56 -7.34 -14.92
N THR A 51 15.12 -6.53 -15.87
CA THR A 51 15.76 -6.41 -17.21
C THR A 51 17.03 -5.57 -17.25
N THR A 52 17.23 -4.60 -16.38
CA THR A 52 18.37 -3.65 -16.48
C THR A 52 19.47 -3.85 -15.45
N GLY A 53 19.19 -4.57 -14.35
CA GLY A 53 20.11 -4.68 -13.22
C GLY A 53 20.31 -3.38 -12.42
N ILE A 54 19.67 -2.28 -12.81
CA ILE A 54 19.76 -0.99 -12.14
C ILE A 54 18.68 -0.87 -11.08
N VAL A 55 19.09 -0.68 -9.83
CA VAL A 55 18.17 -0.40 -8.71
C VAL A 55 17.90 1.11 -8.67
N ARG A 56 16.63 1.47 -8.77
CA ARG A 56 16.17 2.84 -8.50
C ARG A 56 15.43 2.83 -7.17
N PRO A 57 16.08 3.21 -6.06
CA PRO A 57 15.42 3.27 -4.76
C PRO A 57 14.29 4.30 -4.79
N TYR A 58 13.24 4.05 -4.02
CA TYR A 58 12.08 4.96 -3.90
C TYR A 58 11.33 5.23 -5.21
N SER A 59 11.27 4.26 -6.10
CA SER A 59 10.49 4.38 -7.34
C SER A 59 8.98 4.41 -7.03
N THR A 60 8.34 5.56 -7.22
CA THR A 60 6.88 5.71 -7.07
C THR A 60 6.11 4.84 -8.07
N ALA A 61 6.67 4.64 -9.27
CA ALA A 61 6.09 3.77 -10.29
C ALA A 61 6.13 2.29 -9.85
N ALA A 62 7.24 1.84 -9.25
CA ALA A 62 7.36 0.48 -8.74
C ALA A 62 6.40 0.24 -7.57
N PHE A 63 6.28 1.20 -6.63
CA PHE A 63 5.33 1.09 -5.53
C PHE A 63 3.88 1.05 -6.03
N ARG A 64 3.51 1.92 -6.98
CA ARG A 64 2.19 1.86 -7.60
C ARG A 64 1.92 0.51 -8.28
N ALA A 65 2.91 -0.05 -8.96
CA ALA A 65 2.80 -1.37 -9.59
C ALA A 65 2.59 -2.48 -8.55
N SER A 66 3.27 -2.44 -7.41
CA SER A 66 3.07 -3.41 -6.33
C SER A 66 1.67 -3.34 -5.72
N VAL A 67 1.08 -2.14 -5.59
CA VAL A 67 -0.33 -1.99 -5.15
C VAL A 67 -1.28 -2.69 -6.12
N VAL A 68 -1.12 -2.46 -7.42
CA VAL A 68 -1.93 -3.12 -8.45
C VAL A 68 -1.76 -4.64 -8.40
N GLN A 69 -0.52 -5.11 -8.28
CA GLN A 69 -0.22 -6.54 -8.23
C GLN A 69 -0.81 -7.21 -6.98
N ALA A 70 -0.75 -6.57 -5.80
CA ALA A 70 -1.33 -7.10 -4.58
C ALA A 70 -2.85 -7.29 -4.71
N ILE A 71 -3.56 -6.31 -5.30
CA ILE A 71 -4.99 -6.41 -5.56
C ILE A 71 -5.29 -7.54 -6.57
N ASP A 72 -4.45 -7.69 -7.60
CA ASP A 72 -4.58 -8.76 -8.59
C ASP A 72 -4.42 -10.15 -7.95
N VAL A 73 -3.48 -10.30 -7.03
CA VAL A 73 -3.28 -11.55 -6.27
C VAL A 73 -4.50 -11.86 -5.41
N ALA A 74 -4.99 -10.88 -4.64
CA ALA A 74 -6.20 -11.05 -3.83
C ALA A 74 -7.40 -11.50 -4.69
N ALA A 75 -7.64 -10.83 -5.82
CA ALA A 75 -8.72 -11.17 -6.72
C ALA A 75 -8.61 -12.59 -7.31
N ARG A 76 -7.39 -13.01 -7.69
CA ARG A 76 -7.12 -14.36 -8.21
C ARG A 76 -7.27 -15.45 -7.17
N GLN A 77 -7.09 -15.13 -5.90
CA GLN A 77 -7.37 -16.01 -4.76
C GLN A 77 -8.85 -16.06 -4.40
N GLY A 78 -9.72 -15.40 -5.17
CA GLY A 78 -11.17 -15.40 -4.97
C GLY A 78 -11.64 -14.38 -3.94
N GLN A 79 -10.76 -13.54 -3.41
CA GLN A 79 -11.16 -12.50 -2.45
C GLN A 79 -12.06 -11.46 -3.12
N ARG A 80 -13.04 -10.98 -2.39
CA ARG A 80 -13.97 -9.91 -2.83
C ARG A 80 -13.95 -8.70 -1.90
N HIS A 81 -13.34 -8.84 -0.74
CA HIS A 81 -13.10 -7.78 0.23
C HIS A 81 -11.62 -7.39 0.19
N VAL A 82 -11.31 -6.11 0.08
CA VAL A 82 -9.95 -5.59 0.18
C VAL A 82 -9.87 -4.51 1.26
N VAL A 83 -8.80 -4.56 2.06
CA VAL A 83 -8.51 -3.59 3.11
C VAL A 83 -7.32 -2.74 2.68
N PHE A 84 -7.58 -1.50 2.29
CA PHE A 84 -6.54 -0.56 1.91
C PHE A 84 -5.93 0.11 3.12
N THR A 85 -4.62 0.00 3.26
CA THR A 85 -3.88 0.59 4.35
C THR A 85 -2.83 1.58 3.84
N THR A 86 -2.51 2.59 4.65
CA THR A 86 -1.58 3.65 4.25
C THR A 86 -0.14 3.37 4.68
N GLY A 87 0.12 2.23 5.32
CA GLY A 87 1.44 1.79 5.75
C GLY A 87 1.36 0.72 6.83
N GLY A 88 2.52 0.17 7.25
CA GLY A 88 2.57 -1.00 8.12
C GLY A 88 1.89 -0.83 9.49
N ARG A 89 1.86 0.38 10.07
CA ARG A 89 1.13 0.60 11.34
C ARG A 89 -0.38 0.49 11.17
N SER A 90 -0.93 1.14 10.15
CA SER A 90 -2.36 1.06 9.86
C SER A 90 -2.77 -0.35 9.42
N GLU A 91 -1.90 -1.06 8.73
CA GLU A 91 -2.14 -2.44 8.35
C GLU A 91 -2.19 -3.37 9.55
N LYS A 92 -1.19 -3.31 10.44
CA LYS A 92 -1.18 -4.12 11.66
C LYS A 92 -2.43 -3.88 12.52
N PHE A 93 -2.88 -2.62 12.61
CA PHE A 93 -4.11 -2.28 13.31
C PHE A 93 -5.34 -2.88 12.62
N ALA A 94 -5.46 -2.71 11.29
CA ALA A 94 -6.57 -3.24 10.50
C ALA A 94 -6.65 -4.77 10.58
N MET A 95 -5.52 -5.48 10.52
CA MET A 95 -5.46 -6.94 10.70
C MET A 95 -5.97 -7.36 12.09
N GLY A 96 -5.67 -6.59 13.13
CA GLY A 96 -6.18 -6.84 14.47
C GLY A 96 -7.70 -6.63 14.60
N GLN A 97 -8.27 -5.71 13.82
CA GLN A 97 -9.72 -5.44 13.81
C GLN A 97 -10.50 -6.42 12.90
N LEU A 98 -9.86 -6.99 11.90
CA LEU A 98 -10.47 -7.86 10.91
C LEU A 98 -9.72 -9.21 10.82
N PRO A 99 -9.61 -9.95 11.95
CA PRO A 99 -8.81 -11.18 12.02
C PRO A 99 -9.41 -12.34 11.19
N GLN A 100 -10.65 -12.20 10.76
CA GLN A 100 -11.33 -13.19 9.91
C GLN A 100 -10.93 -13.12 8.45
N LEU A 101 -10.27 -12.03 8.01
CA LEU A 101 -9.85 -11.85 6.62
C LEU A 101 -8.48 -12.49 6.37
N ASP A 102 -8.33 -13.07 5.19
CA ASP A 102 -7.03 -13.55 4.71
C ASP A 102 -6.02 -12.40 4.57
N GLU A 103 -4.74 -12.69 4.79
CA GLU A 103 -3.68 -11.70 4.68
C GLU A 103 -3.63 -11.04 3.29
N ALA A 104 -3.98 -11.76 2.23
CA ALA A 104 -4.06 -11.24 0.88
C ALA A 104 -5.09 -10.12 0.69
N CYS A 105 -6.09 -10.02 1.59
CA CYS A 105 -7.06 -8.93 1.57
C CYS A 105 -6.44 -7.57 1.95
N PHE A 106 -5.32 -7.56 2.71
CA PHE A 106 -4.71 -6.34 3.19
C PHE A 106 -3.67 -5.81 2.20
N VAL A 107 -3.92 -4.64 1.64
CA VAL A 107 -3.06 -4.01 0.63
C VAL A 107 -2.56 -2.66 1.11
N GLN A 108 -1.24 -2.54 1.23
CA GLN A 108 -0.62 -1.25 1.54
C GLN A 108 -0.66 -0.35 0.29
N MET A 109 -1.70 0.47 0.18
CA MET A 109 -1.84 1.40 -0.95
C MET A 109 -0.96 2.65 -0.83
N GLY A 110 -0.45 2.94 0.39
CA GLY A 110 0.33 4.14 0.66
C GLY A 110 -0.44 5.41 0.30
N ASP A 111 0.11 6.18 -0.64
CA ASP A 111 -0.48 7.42 -1.15
C ASP A 111 -1.29 7.23 -2.45
N PHE A 112 -1.34 6.03 -3.00
CA PHE A 112 -1.92 5.76 -4.34
C PHE A 112 -3.42 5.41 -4.29
N VAL A 113 -4.21 6.23 -3.60
CA VAL A 113 -5.64 6.03 -3.37
C VAL A 113 -6.40 5.77 -4.66
N LYS A 114 -6.27 6.68 -5.66
CA LYS A 114 -6.96 6.55 -6.95
C LYS A 114 -6.61 5.23 -7.66
N ALA A 115 -5.34 4.87 -7.70
CA ALA A 115 -4.90 3.66 -8.38
C ALA A 115 -5.43 2.40 -7.68
N ALA A 116 -5.45 2.38 -6.34
CA ALA A 116 -5.98 1.28 -5.55
C ALA A 116 -7.48 1.07 -5.81
N PHE A 117 -8.29 2.12 -5.69
CA PHE A 117 -9.73 2.04 -5.93
C PHE A 117 -10.08 1.65 -7.35
N GLN A 118 -9.46 2.27 -8.35
CA GLN A 118 -9.68 1.92 -9.76
C GLN A 118 -9.34 0.45 -10.04
N THR A 119 -8.27 -0.06 -9.44
CA THR A 119 -7.89 -1.47 -9.61
C THR A 119 -8.87 -2.39 -8.92
N ALA A 120 -9.29 -2.10 -7.68
CA ALA A 120 -10.27 -2.89 -6.95
C ALA A 120 -11.59 -3.02 -7.73
N ILE A 121 -12.12 -1.90 -8.21
CA ILE A 121 -13.35 -1.86 -9.03
C ILE A 121 -13.17 -2.72 -10.30
N LYS A 122 -12.05 -2.53 -11.01
CA LYS A 122 -11.74 -3.29 -12.23
C LYS A 122 -11.63 -4.79 -11.99
N ARG A 123 -11.21 -5.22 -10.78
CA ARG A 123 -11.08 -6.63 -10.39
C ARG A 123 -12.34 -7.20 -9.74
N GLY A 124 -13.41 -6.41 -9.65
CA GLY A 124 -14.71 -6.86 -9.12
C GLY A 124 -14.70 -7.05 -7.60
N MET A 125 -13.89 -6.27 -6.88
CA MET A 125 -14.00 -6.20 -5.42
C MET A 125 -15.36 -5.60 -5.06
N THR A 126 -16.08 -6.24 -4.16
CA THR A 126 -17.43 -5.83 -3.74
C THR A 126 -17.41 -5.08 -2.41
N GLU A 127 -16.33 -5.21 -1.65
CA GLU A 127 -16.18 -4.56 -0.36
C GLU A 127 -14.77 -3.95 -0.23
N ILE A 128 -14.72 -2.70 0.23
CA ILE A 128 -13.47 -1.97 0.46
C ILE A 128 -13.51 -1.36 1.85
N THR A 129 -12.55 -1.73 2.68
CA THR A 129 -12.30 -1.10 3.97
C THR A 129 -11.04 -0.23 3.88
N ILE A 130 -11.02 0.90 4.56
CA ILE A 130 -9.84 1.79 4.63
C ILE A 130 -9.30 1.78 6.06
N GLY A 131 -8.05 1.35 6.21
CA GLY A 131 -7.27 1.49 7.44
C GLY A 131 -6.23 2.59 7.31
N ALA A 132 -6.49 3.77 7.87
CA ALA A 132 -5.61 4.91 7.72
C ALA A 132 -5.54 5.75 9.01
N MET A 133 -4.42 6.48 9.16
CA MET A 133 -4.30 7.49 10.22
C MET A 133 -5.11 8.74 9.87
N ALA A 134 -5.61 9.45 10.87
CA ALA A 134 -6.49 10.62 10.73
C ALA A 134 -6.05 11.61 9.63
N GLY A 135 -4.76 11.99 9.60
CA GLY A 135 -4.25 12.89 8.56
C GLY A 135 -4.34 12.39 7.13
N LYS A 136 -4.29 11.07 6.92
CA LYS A 136 -4.50 10.48 5.60
C LYS A 136 -5.98 10.41 5.24
N LEU A 137 -6.83 10.07 6.22
CA LEU A 137 -8.29 10.06 6.03
C LEU A 137 -8.79 11.47 5.66
N THR A 138 -8.33 12.51 6.36
CA THR A 138 -8.66 13.91 6.02
C THR A 138 -8.30 14.25 4.58
N LYS A 139 -7.10 13.85 4.13
CA LYS A 139 -6.69 14.09 2.73
C LYS A 139 -7.50 13.31 1.71
N MET A 140 -7.98 12.12 2.07
CA MET A 140 -8.88 11.34 1.22
C MET A 140 -10.26 12.02 1.13
N SER A 141 -10.80 12.52 2.24
CA SER A 141 -12.08 13.24 2.26
C SER A 141 -12.03 14.58 1.51
N GLN A 142 -10.85 15.19 1.38
CA GLN A 142 -10.60 16.33 0.49
C GLN A 142 -10.62 15.96 -1.02
N GLY A 143 -10.83 14.68 -1.38
CA GLY A 143 -10.85 14.21 -2.77
C GLY A 143 -9.46 14.06 -3.40
N LEU A 144 -8.39 14.02 -2.61
CA LEU A 144 -7.04 13.93 -3.14
C LEU A 144 -6.74 12.53 -3.71
N ALA A 145 -6.37 12.47 -4.96
CA ALA A 145 -5.98 11.24 -5.66
C ALA A 145 -4.67 10.64 -5.15
N VAL A 146 -3.80 11.49 -4.56
CA VAL A 146 -2.52 11.13 -3.94
C VAL A 146 -2.38 11.91 -2.65
N THR A 147 -2.24 11.21 -1.53
CA THR A 147 -2.31 11.78 -0.18
C THR A 147 -0.95 12.11 0.44
N HIS A 148 0.10 12.27 -0.38
CA HIS A 148 1.46 12.54 0.09
C HIS A 148 1.52 13.86 0.89
N ALA A 149 2.27 13.85 2.00
CA ALA A 149 2.32 14.98 2.96
C ALA A 149 2.67 16.34 2.34
N TRP A 150 3.53 16.33 1.32
CA TRP A 150 4.06 17.54 0.68
C TRP A 150 3.12 18.15 -0.38
N LYS A 151 2.01 17.48 -0.73
CA LYS A 151 1.18 17.89 -1.88
C LYS A 151 -0.10 18.64 -1.50
N ALA A 152 -0.51 18.60 -0.25
CA ALA A 152 -1.67 19.35 0.20
C ALA A 152 -1.63 19.59 1.71
N GLU A 153 -2.03 20.78 2.10
CA GLU A 153 -2.35 21.10 3.49
C GLU A 153 -3.64 20.42 3.93
N ILE A 154 -3.84 20.36 5.23
CA ILE A 154 -5.07 19.85 5.83
C ILE A 154 -6.12 20.94 5.73
N ASP A 155 -7.26 20.60 5.17
CA ASP A 155 -8.44 21.45 5.17
C ASP A 155 -9.06 21.45 6.58
N ARG A 156 -8.84 22.53 7.30
CA ARG A 156 -9.29 22.72 8.69
C ARG A 156 -10.78 22.98 8.76
N ASP A 157 -11.33 23.65 7.75
CA ASP A 157 -12.77 23.91 7.66
C ASP A 157 -13.53 22.61 7.45
N LEU A 158 -13.02 21.70 6.61
CA LEU A 158 -13.59 20.36 6.46
C LEU A 158 -13.56 19.60 7.78
N LEU A 159 -12.45 19.64 8.54
CA LEU A 159 -12.38 18.99 9.86
C LEU A 159 -13.39 19.59 10.85
N ALA A 160 -13.53 20.90 10.88
CA ALA A 160 -14.51 21.58 11.72
C ALA A 160 -15.95 21.23 11.32
N GLN A 161 -16.22 21.15 10.01
CA GLN A 161 -17.51 20.69 9.50
C GLN A 161 -17.82 19.26 9.95
N CYS A 162 -16.87 18.32 9.76
CA CYS A 162 -17.05 16.95 10.23
C CYS A 162 -17.31 16.88 11.74
N ALA A 163 -16.59 17.67 12.55
CA ALA A 163 -16.82 17.73 13.99
C ALA A 163 -18.23 18.22 14.33
N GLN A 164 -18.72 19.23 13.62
CA GLN A 164 -20.09 19.73 13.76
C GLN A 164 -21.13 18.69 13.37
N GLU A 165 -20.93 17.97 12.28
CA GLU A 165 -21.84 16.92 11.78
C GLU A 165 -21.98 15.76 12.77
N VAL A 166 -20.91 15.42 13.51
CA VAL A 166 -20.97 14.39 14.56
C VAL A 166 -21.47 14.93 15.92
N GLY A 167 -21.86 16.21 16.00
CA GLY A 167 -22.49 16.80 17.18
C GLY A 167 -21.50 17.35 18.21
N ALA A 168 -20.28 17.70 17.83
CA ALA A 168 -19.35 18.37 18.73
C ALA A 168 -19.87 19.77 19.15
N ALA A 169 -19.59 20.16 20.41
CA ALA A 169 -19.95 21.46 20.90
C ALA A 169 -19.23 22.59 20.13
N PRO A 170 -19.82 23.80 19.99
CA PRO A 170 -19.26 24.89 19.21
C PRO A 170 -17.82 25.26 19.56
N ASP A 171 -17.50 25.26 20.87
CA ASP A 171 -16.14 25.55 21.34
C ASP A 171 -15.12 24.52 20.84
N LEU A 172 -15.50 23.24 20.83
CA LEU A 172 -14.64 22.18 20.30
C LEU A 172 -14.51 22.24 18.77
N VAL A 173 -15.57 22.61 18.07
CA VAL A 173 -15.53 22.83 16.60
C VAL A 173 -14.51 23.93 16.26
N GLU A 174 -14.52 25.03 17.02
CA GLU A 174 -13.56 26.11 16.81
C GLU A 174 -12.14 25.74 17.22
N GLU A 175 -11.97 24.95 18.29
CA GLU A 175 -10.66 24.36 18.66
C GLU A 175 -10.11 23.48 17.54
N ILE A 176 -10.95 22.66 16.92
CA ILE A 176 -10.58 21.79 15.79
C ILE A 176 -10.25 22.61 14.54
N ARG A 177 -11.00 23.68 14.26
CA ARG A 177 -10.70 24.60 13.15
C ARG A 177 -9.31 25.22 13.26
N ASN A 178 -8.86 25.51 14.48
CA ASN A 178 -7.55 26.08 14.76
C ASN A 178 -6.45 25.02 14.97
N ALA A 179 -6.78 23.72 14.85
CA ALA A 179 -5.82 22.63 15.06
C ALA A 179 -4.73 22.59 13.98
N GLU A 180 -3.50 22.34 14.38
CA GLU A 180 -2.39 22.18 13.44
C GLU A 180 -2.39 20.81 12.75
N THR A 181 -3.05 19.81 13.34
CA THR A 181 -3.02 18.43 12.83
C THR A 181 -4.38 17.75 12.92
N SER A 182 -4.72 16.94 11.93
CA SER A 182 -5.92 16.07 11.98
C SER A 182 -5.86 15.06 13.14
N ARG A 183 -4.68 14.72 13.62
CA ARG A 183 -4.51 13.83 14.76
C ARG A 183 -5.08 14.45 16.02
N PHE A 184 -4.78 15.73 16.26
CA PHE A 184 -5.34 16.46 17.39
C PHE A 184 -6.87 16.45 17.36
N ALA A 185 -7.47 16.78 16.21
CA ALA A 185 -8.92 16.74 16.04
C ALA A 185 -9.50 15.35 16.36
N ALA A 186 -8.90 14.28 15.82
CA ALA A 186 -9.35 12.91 16.07
C ALA A 186 -9.23 12.53 17.57
N GLU A 187 -8.12 12.87 18.24
CA GLU A 187 -7.93 12.60 19.67
C GLU A 187 -8.95 13.35 20.53
N ARG A 188 -9.28 14.61 20.19
CA ARG A 188 -10.28 15.40 20.90
C ARG A 188 -11.69 14.84 20.76
N LEU A 189 -12.07 14.42 19.54
CA LEU A 189 -13.37 13.79 19.28
C LEU A 189 -13.46 12.41 19.96
N ALA A 190 -12.41 11.61 19.90
CA ALA A 190 -12.36 10.31 20.57
C ALA A 190 -12.52 10.43 22.09
N ALA A 191 -11.92 11.46 22.72
CA ALA A 191 -12.02 11.70 24.15
C ALA A 191 -13.45 11.92 24.65
N ILE A 192 -14.36 12.32 23.77
CA ILE A 192 -15.80 12.54 24.07
C ILE A 192 -16.72 11.53 23.37
N GLY A 193 -16.15 10.47 22.77
CA GLY A 193 -16.91 9.37 22.15
C GLY A 193 -17.54 9.74 20.80
N LEU A 194 -17.02 10.76 20.10
CA LEU A 194 -17.50 11.20 18.77
C LEU A 194 -16.55 10.85 17.60
N ALA A 195 -15.56 9.96 17.79
CA ALA A 195 -14.64 9.54 16.74
C ALA A 195 -14.93 8.14 16.22
#